data_37950cbadd2db208c500baf7b17628f1
#
_entry.id   37950cbadd2db208c500baf7b17628f1
#
_cell.length_a   1.000
_cell.length_b   1.000
_cell.length_c   1.000
_cell.angle_alpha   90.00
_cell.angle_beta   90.00
_cell.angle_gamma   90.00
#
_symmetry.space_group_name_H-M   'P 1'
#
loop_
_entity.id
_entity.type
_entity.pdbx_description
1 polymer ?
#
loop_
_entity_poly.entity_id
_entity_poly.type
_entity_poly.pdbx_seq_one_letter_code
_entity_poly.pdbx_strand_id
1 'polypeptide(L)'
;KLENDGVILKYSAIVNPEKNPNSKNQVQAVIEIQVAPEREHGFDAIAERIYRFPQVKSLYLMSGGYDLQVIIEGESLQDVSFFVARKLSTLNGVRSTKTHFVLKTYKENEIVYVDEKKDSREGVTA
;
A
#
# COMPACT_ATOMS: atom_id res chain seq x y z
N LYS A 1 4.56 22.35 14.51
CA LYS A 1 3.96 22.07 14.40
C LYS A 1 3.75 20.96 13.81
N LEU A 2 4.13 20.59 13.24
CA LEU A 2 3.99 19.60 12.66
C LEU A 2 3.68 18.46 13.32
N GLU A 3 4.21 18.20 14.20
CA GLU A 3 3.92 17.09 14.95
C GLU A 3 2.57 17.20 15.50
N ASN A 4 2.09 18.33 15.68
CA ASN A 4 0.76 18.49 16.11
C ASN A 4 -0.21 17.90 15.16
N ASP A 5 0.07 18.03 13.91
CA ASP A 5 -0.81 17.48 12.96
C ASP A 5 -0.93 16.00 13.09
N GLY A 6 0.16 15.35 13.32
CA GLY A 6 0.12 13.93 13.47
C GLY A 6 -0.68 13.51 14.67
N VAL A 7 -0.54 14.25 15.73
CA VAL A 7 -1.26 13.90 16.93
C VAL A 7 -2.76 14.04 16.74
N ILE A 8 -3.15 15.08 16.09
CA ILE A 8 -4.55 15.29 15.84
C ILE A 8 -5.13 14.18 15.01
N LEU A 9 -4.38 13.77 14.04
CA LEU A 9 -4.86 12.70 13.21
C LEU A 9 -5.07 11.43 14.00
N LYS A 10 -4.27 11.21 14.97
CA LYS A 10 -4.41 10.02 15.76
C LYS A 10 -5.68 9.99 16.57
N TYR A 11 -6.19 11.13 16.87
CA TYR A 11 -7.43 11.13 17.59
C TYR A 11 -8.60 10.64 16.79
N SER A 12 -8.57 10.91 15.53
CA SER A 12 -9.69 10.53 14.74
C SER A 12 -9.57 9.14 14.28
N ALA A 13 -8.79 8.43 14.93
CA ALA A 13 -8.33 7.29 14.34
C ALA A 13 -8.99 6.03 14.65
N ILE A 14 -9.90 5.99 15.46
CA ILE A 14 -10.65 4.78 15.61
C ILE A 14 -11.67 4.82 14.50
N VAL A 15 -11.34 4.16 13.43
CA VAL A 15 -12.16 4.25 12.24
C VAL A 15 -12.65 2.87 11.88
N ASN A 16 -13.90 2.81 11.55
CA ASN A 16 -14.46 1.59 10.99
C ASN A 16 -14.43 1.78 9.48
N PRO A 17 -13.60 1.04 8.78
CA PRO A 17 -13.47 1.26 7.34
C PRO A 17 -14.78 1.09 6.58
N GLU A 18 -15.65 0.28 7.10
CA GLU A 18 -16.91 0.08 6.43
C GLU A 18 -17.79 1.30 6.46
N LYS A 19 -17.56 2.18 7.39
CA LYS A 19 -18.35 3.39 7.49
C LYS A 19 -17.74 4.56 6.79
N ASN A 20 -16.57 4.39 6.24
CA ASN A 20 -15.88 5.46 5.56
C ASN A 20 -16.11 5.32 4.07
N PRO A 21 -16.93 6.15 3.47
CA PRO A 21 -17.23 5.96 2.05
C PRO A 21 -16.01 6.10 1.17
N ASN A 22 -15.05 6.87 1.60
CA ASN A 22 -13.88 7.07 0.77
C ASN A 22 -12.96 5.87 0.74
N SER A 23 -12.97 5.07 1.77
CA SER A 23 -12.09 3.92 1.77
C SER A 23 -12.82 2.64 1.41
N LYS A 24 -14.14 2.68 1.36
CA LYS A 24 -14.90 1.52 1.09
C LYS A 24 -14.59 0.87 -0.21
N ASN A 25 -14.31 1.63 -1.23
CA ASN A 25 -14.04 1.12 -2.54
C ASN A 25 -12.57 1.07 -2.88
N GLN A 26 -11.72 1.30 -1.91
CA GLN A 26 -10.30 1.33 -2.16
C GLN A 26 -9.70 -0.04 -1.94
N VAL A 27 -8.86 -0.46 -2.85
CA VAL A 27 -8.11 -1.68 -2.74
C VAL A 27 -6.65 -1.29 -2.60
N GLN A 28 -6.02 -1.80 -1.57
CA GLN A 28 -4.62 -1.51 -1.32
C GLN A 28 -3.79 -2.74 -1.64
N ALA A 29 -2.68 -2.52 -2.30
CA ALA A 29 -1.79 -3.62 -2.66
C ALA A 29 -0.36 -3.26 -2.33
N VAL A 30 0.41 -4.28 -1.98
CA VAL A 30 1.83 -4.18 -1.74
C VAL A 30 2.52 -4.94 -2.85
N ILE A 31 3.39 -4.29 -3.59
CA ILE A 31 4.04 -4.88 -4.73
C ILE A 31 5.52 -5.01 -4.44
N GLU A 32 6.03 -6.22 -4.51
CA GLU A 32 7.47 -6.46 -4.42
C GLU A 32 8.05 -6.40 -5.81
N ILE A 33 9.07 -5.61 -5.98
CA ILE A 33 9.67 -5.41 -7.29
C ILE A 33 11.14 -5.75 -7.24
N GLN A 34 11.58 -6.57 -8.18
CA GLN A 34 12.99 -6.82 -8.40
C GLN A 34 13.43 -6.02 -9.61
N VAL A 35 14.52 -5.30 -9.45
CA VAL A 35 15.00 -4.43 -10.51
C VAL A 35 16.46 -4.69 -10.79
N ALA A 36 16.87 -4.27 -11.99
CA ALA A 36 18.27 -4.25 -12.35
C ALA A 36 18.76 -2.84 -12.13
N PRO A 37 19.65 -2.60 -11.17
CA PRO A 37 20.08 -1.22 -10.90
C PRO A 37 20.86 -0.68 -12.07
N GLU A 38 20.71 0.61 -12.30
CA GLU A 38 21.48 1.26 -13.34
C GLU A 38 22.86 1.55 -12.81
N ARG A 39 23.82 1.43 -13.73
CA ARG A 39 25.19 1.53 -13.36
C ARG A 39 25.53 2.79 -12.62
N GLU A 40 25.02 3.91 -13.08
CA GLU A 40 25.37 5.18 -12.51
C GLU A 40 24.43 5.66 -11.46
N HIS A 41 23.19 5.22 -11.49
CA HIS A 41 22.15 5.77 -10.64
C HIS A 41 21.61 4.78 -9.64
N GLY A 42 22.08 3.55 -9.68
CA GLY A 42 21.60 2.54 -8.77
C GLY A 42 20.11 2.34 -8.92
N PHE A 43 19.38 2.47 -7.82
CA PHE A 43 17.94 2.28 -7.85
C PHE A 43 17.17 3.58 -8.02
N ASP A 44 17.86 4.71 -7.97
CA ASP A 44 17.16 5.99 -7.87
C ASP A 44 16.36 6.31 -9.13
N ALA A 45 16.89 6.00 -10.27
CA ALA A 45 16.18 6.33 -11.51
C ALA A 45 14.90 5.54 -11.65
N ILE A 46 14.96 4.26 -11.30
CA ILE A 46 13.77 3.43 -11.36
C ILE A 46 12.76 3.88 -10.34
N ALA A 47 13.23 4.18 -9.13
CA ALA A 47 12.34 4.62 -8.07
C ALA A 47 11.61 5.89 -8.50
N GLU A 48 12.31 6.80 -9.16
CA GLU A 48 11.67 8.03 -9.58
C GLU A 48 10.57 7.76 -10.59
N ARG A 49 10.81 6.85 -11.52
CA ARG A 49 9.77 6.52 -12.47
C ARG A 49 8.55 5.94 -11.80
N ILE A 50 8.77 5.17 -10.74
CA ILE A 50 7.67 4.52 -10.05
C ILE A 50 6.88 5.52 -9.21
N TYR A 51 7.56 6.33 -8.42
CA TYR A 51 6.79 7.16 -7.49
C TYR A 51 6.07 8.32 -8.17
N ARG A 52 6.35 8.54 -9.43
CA ARG A 52 5.62 9.56 -10.16
C ARG A 52 4.21 9.15 -10.55
N PHE A 53 3.92 7.87 -10.51
CA PHE A 53 2.56 7.44 -10.79
C PHE A 53 1.64 7.85 -9.66
N PRO A 54 0.51 8.45 -9.97
CA PRO A 54 -0.40 8.90 -8.90
C PRO A 54 -0.93 7.77 -8.04
N GLN A 55 -0.98 6.55 -8.57
CA GLN A 55 -1.48 5.42 -7.81
C GLN A 55 -0.53 4.98 -6.71
N VAL A 56 0.73 5.40 -6.80
CA VAL A 56 1.73 4.97 -5.83
C VAL A 56 1.62 5.84 -4.60
N LYS A 57 1.35 5.19 -3.48
CA LYS A 57 1.22 5.89 -2.21
C LYS A 57 2.52 5.89 -1.42
N SER A 58 3.28 4.84 -1.55
CA SER A 58 4.55 4.73 -0.84
C SER A 58 5.50 3.88 -1.64
N LEU A 59 6.77 4.15 -1.48
CA LEU A 59 7.81 3.39 -2.17
C LEU A 59 9.01 3.31 -1.26
N TYR A 60 9.52 2.10 -1.07
CA TYR A 60 10.63 1.87 -0.17
C TYR A 60 11.69 1.03 -0.86
N LEU A 61 12.95 1.31 -0.54
CA LEU A 61 14.05 0.43 -0.89
C LEU A 61 14.20 -0.57 0.24
N MET A 62 14.20 -1.84 -0.12
CA MET A 62 14.15 -2.89 0.88
C MET A 62 15.41 -3.72 0.84
N SER A 63 15.75 -4.29 1.98
CA SER A 63 16.75 -5.34 2.02
C SER A 63 16.00 -6.66 2.13
N GLY A 64 16.51 -7.69 1.46
CA GLY A 64 15.86 -8.99 1.51
C GLY A 64 15.74 -9.56 0.14
N GLY A 65 14.65 -10.25 -0.10
CA GLY A 65 14.50 -10.99 -1.33
C GLY A 65 14.07 -10.18 -2.53
N TYR A 66 13.77 -8.90 -2.34
CA TYR A 66 13.39 -8.03 -3.43
C TYR A 66 13.93 -6.65 -3.14
N ASP A 67 13.87 -5.78 -4.13
CA ASP A 67 14.57 -4.50 -4.04
C ASP A 67 13.70 -3.34 -3.65
N LEU A 68 12.48 -3.27 -4.19
CA LEU A 68 11.59 -2.15 -3.91
C LEU A 68 10.24 -2.68 -3.47
N GLN A 69 9.62 -1.94 -2.57
CA GLN A 69 8.26 -2.25 -2.15
C GLN A 69 7.40 -1.05 -2.45
N VAL A 70 6.35 -1.27 -3.20
CA VAL A 70 5.43 -0.21 -3.62
C VAL A 70 4.09 -0.45 -3.00
N ILE A 71 3.50 0.58 -2.44
CA ILE A 71 2.15 0.48 -1.94
C ILE A 71 1.26 1.33 -2.83
N ILE A 72 0.27 0.71 -3.42
CA ILE A 72 -0.64 1.39 -4.31
C ILE A 72 -2.06 1.18 -3.88
N GLU A 73 -2.93 2.06 -4.34
CA GLU A 73 -4.35 1.97 -4.10
C GLU A 73 -5.08 2.12 -5.40
N GLY A 74 -6.16 1.39 -5.53
CA GLY A 74 -7.01 1.49 -6.70
C GLY A 74 -8.42 1.21 -6.31
N GLU A 75 -9.32 1.27 -7.28
CA GLU A 75 -10.72 1.09 -7.00
C GLU A 75 -11.14 -0.36 -7.00
N SER A 76 -10.39 -1.20 -7.65
CA SER A 76 -10.73 -2.62 -7.71
C SER A 76 -9.47 -3.43 -7.85
N LEU A 77 -9.61 -4.73 -7.62
CA LEU A 77 -8.49 -5.64 -7.85
C LEU A 77 -8.04 -5.58 -9.30
N GLN A 78 -8.98 -5.45 -10.20
CA GLN A 78 -8.63 -5.38 -11.60
C GLN A 78 -7.85 -4.14 -11.94
N ASP A 79 -8.24 -3.01 -11.37
CA ASP A 79 -7.52 -1.77 -11.62
C ASP A 79 -6.09 -1.88 -11.17
N VAL A 80 -5.87 -2.44 -9.99
CA VAL A 80 -4.53 -2.61 -9.48
C VAL A 80 -3.75 -3.57 -10.37
N SER A 81 -4.36 -4.69 -10.73
CA SER A 81 -3.68 -5.67 -11.55
C SER A 81 -3.30 -5.10 -12.91
N PHE A 82 -4.18 -4.34 -13.52
CA PHE A 82 -3.88 -3.70 -14.79
C PHE A 82 -2.75 -2.68 -14.65
N PHE A 83 -2.77 -1.92 -13.56
CA PHE A 83 -1.72 -0.95 -13.35
C PHE A 83 -0.37 -1.64 -13.25
N VAL A 84 -0.30 -2.71 -12.47
CA VAL A 84 0.95 -3.45 -12.35
C VAL A 84 1.39 -4.01 -13.69
N ALA A 85 0.47 -4.65 -14.39
CA ALA A 85 0.82 -5.31 -15.64
C ALA A 85 1.22 -4.33 -16.73
N ARG A 86 0.55 -3.19 -16.79
CA ARG A 86 0.75 -2.28 -17.89
C ARG A 86 1.74 -1.17 -17.60
N LYS A 87 1.89 -0.80 -16.34
CA LYS A 87 2.72 0.33 -15.99
C LYS A 87 3.97 -0.07 -15.24
N LEU A 88 3.84 -0.90 -14.22
CA LEU A 88 5.01 -1.25 -13.43
C LEU A 88 5.86 -2.31 -14.10
N SER A 89 5.24 -3.36 -14.56
CA SER A 89 6.00 -4.48 -15.13
C SER A 89 6.73 -4.10 -16.40
N THR A 90 6.26 -3.09 -17.09
CA THR A 90 6.84 -2.70 -18.35
C THR A 90 7.91 -1.64 -18.24
N LEU A 91 8.16 -1.14 -17.04
CA LEU A 91 9.20 -0.15 -16.87
C LEU A 91 10.56 -0.76 -17.14
N ASN A 92 11.39 0.04 -17.78
CA ASN A 92 12.74 -0.40 -18.07
C ASN A 92 13.47 -0.63 -16.78
N GLY A 93 14.08 -1.80 -16.63
CA GLY A 93 14.80 -2.12 -15.42
C GLY A 93 14.03 -2.97 -14.44
N VAL A 94 12.72 -3.08 -14.58
CA VAL A 94 11.94 -3.92 -13.69
C VAL A 94 12.05 -5.36 -14.18
N ARG A 95 12.55 -6.24 -13.34
CA ARG A 95 12.71 -7.63 -13.69
C ARG A 95 11.49 -8.45 -13.37
N SER A 96 10.92 -8.25 -12.21
CA SER A 96 9.74 -9.00 -11.83
C SER A 96 8.94 -8.23 -10.81
N THR A 97 7.66 -8.54 -10.73
CA THR A 97 6.77 -7.94 -9.75
C THR A 97 5.96 -9.06 -9.11
N LYS A 98 5.64 -8.86 -7.85
CA LYS A 98 4.79 -9.78 -7.13
C LYS A 98 3.79 -8.96 -6.36
N THR A 99 2.52 -9.16 -6.63
CA THR A 99 1.47 -8.34 -6.05
C THR A 99 0.79 -9.05 -4.90
N HIS A 100 0.65 -8.35 -3.81
CA HIS A 100 -0.07 -8.85 -2.63
C HIS A 100 -1.18 -7.86 -2.33
N PHE A 101 -2.39 -8.35 -2.20
CA PHE A 101 -3.50 -7.47 -1.86
C PHE A 101 -3.73 -7.49 -0.37
N VAL A 102 -3.98 -6.31 0.19
CA VAL A 102 -4.33 -6.20 1.59
C VAL A 102 -5.80 -6.57 1.71
N LEU A 103 -6.07 -7.64 2.44
CA LEU A 103 -7.44 -8.11 2.57
C LEU A 103 -8.16 -7.45 3.73
N LYS A 104 -7.43 -7.13 4.78
CA LYS A 104 -8.04 -6.53 5.95
C LYS A 104 -6.96 -5.82 6.74
N THR A 105 -7.30 -4.66 7.25
CA THR A 105 -6.39 -3.89 8.09
C THR A 105 -6.87 -3.97 9.52
N TYR A 106 -6.01 -4.47 10.40
CA TYR A 106 -6.33 -4.52 11.80
C TYR A 106 -5.82 -3.30 12.55
N LYS A 107 -4.69 -2.79 12.11
CA LYS A 107 -4.09 -1.65 12.77
C LYS A 107 -3.18 -0.94 11.77
N GLU A 108 -3.21 0.36 11.77
CA GLU A 108 -2.38 1.11 10.84
C GLU A 108 -2.07 2.46 11.46
N ASN A 109 -0.79 2.82 11.46
CA ASN A 109 -0.34 4.11 12.01
C ASN A 109 -0.84 4.31 13.43
N GLU A 110 -0.76 3.24 14.21
CA GLU A 110 -1.18 3.25 15.61
C GLU A 110 -2.68 3.35 15.80
N ILE A 111 -3.42 3.22 14.70
CA ILE A 111 -4.86 3.27 14.75
C ILE A 111 -5.41 1.87 14.64
N VAL A 112 -6.28 1.50 15.53
CA VAL A 112 -6.90 0.19 15.52
C VAL A 112 -8.25 0.30 14.86
N TYR A 113 -8.48 -0.52 13.84
CA TYR A 113 -9.75 -0.54 13.15
C TYR A 113 -10.66 -1.56 13.81
N VAL A 114 -11.85 -1.12 14.16
CA VAL A 114 -12.79 -1.96 14.87
C VAL A 114 -13.96 -2.28 13.97
N ASP A 115 -14.33 -3.56 13.97
CA ASP A 115 -15.49 -4.02 13.24
C ASP A 115 -16.45 -4.57 14.27
N GLU A 116 -17.53 -3.87 14.55
CA GLU A 116 -18.46 -4.26 15.58
C GLU A 116 -19.05 -5.63 15.38
N LYS A 117 -19.40 -5.92 14.17
CA LYS A 117 -19.95 -7.19 13.85
C LYS A 117 -19.00 -8.30 14.16
N LYS A 118 -17.76 -8.12 13.78
CA LYS A 118 -16.77 -9.11 14.02
C LYS A 118 -16.51 -9.30 15.49
N ASP A 119 -16.46 -8.20 16.22
CA ASP A 119 -16.23 -8.28 17.65
C ASP A 119 -17.34 -9.03 18.34
N SER A 120 -18.54 -8.82 17.94
CA SER A 120 -19.65 -9.52 18.53
C SER A 120 -19.55 -11.01 18.32
N ARG A 121 -19.20 -11.39 17.13
CA ARG A 121 -19.08 -12.80 16.86
C ARG A 121 -17.97 -13.43 17.62
N GLU A 122 -16.90 -12.72 17.77
CA GLU A 122 -15.78 -13.24 18.52
C GLU A 122 -16.14 -13.38 19.98
N GLY A 123 -16.86 -12.44 20.48
CA GLY A 123 -17.30 -12.54 21.84
C GLY A 123 -18.16 -13.77 22.07
N VAL A 124 -18.99 -14.05 21.12
CA VAL A 124 -19.85 -15.20 21.25
C VAL A 124 -19.06 -16.49 21.22
N THR A 125 -18.10 -16.55 20.36
CA THR A 125 -17.37 -17.78 20.19
C THR A 125 -16.33 -18.00 21.25
N ALA A 126 -15.95 -16.97 21.89
CA ALA A 126 -14.96 -17.14 22.92
C ALA A 126 -15.58 -17.72 24.14
#